data_a75bd7f47c415332f987467323f87df7
#
_entry.id   a75bd7f47c415332f987467323f87df7
#
_cell.length_a   1.000
_cell.length_b   1.000
_cell.length_c   1.000
_cell.angle_alpha   90.00
_cell.angle_beta   90.00
_cell.angle_gamma   90.00
#
_symmetry.space_group_name_H-M   'P 1'
#
loop_
_entity.id
_entity.type
_entity.pdbx_description
1 polymer ?
#
loop_
_entity_poly.entity_id
_entity_poly.type
_entity_poly.pdbx_seq_one_letter_code
_entity_poly.pdbx_strand_id
1 'polypeptide(L)'
;MKKKLTTRIAELISTQSDRVEPSLSLREVAARMLEAKVSSVIIVEQGAILGIITERDIMRAMRRHRSPDQTARDTMSSPVHCVPADMPFQQAYREAIRFGIRRIVVTDAAGHPLGVVSESDFRKHLGPDFFLQLNTTDTLMERT
;
A
#
# COMPACT_ATOMS: atom_id res chain seq x y z
N MET A 1 21.51 4.11 -14.97
CA MET A 1 21.66 2.68 -14.77
C MET A 1 20.49 1.94 -15.40
N LYS A 2 20.80 0.82 -15.99
CA LYS A 2 19.80 0.04 -16.72
C LYS A 2 18.94 -0.84 -15.83
N LYS A 3 19.35 -1.06 -14.59
CA LYS A 3 18.65 -1.97 -13.68
C LYS A 3 17.20 -1.61 -13.44
N LYS A 4 16.83 -0.37 -13.75
CA LYS A 4 15.46 0.10 -13.47
C LYS A 4 14.40 -0.70 -14.18
N LEU A 5 14.71 -1.23 -15.36
CA LEU A 5 13.73 -2.01 -16.11
C LEU A 5 13.47 -3.38 -15.50
N THR A 6 14.40 -3.85 -14.67
CA THR A 6 14.28 -5.15 -14.03
C THR A 6 13.99 -5.06 -12.53
N THR A 7 13.86 -3.85 -11.99
CA THR A 7 13.59 -3.68 -10.57
C THR A 7 12.23 -4.25 -10.24
N ARG A 8 12.18 -5.07 -9.18
CA ARG A 8 10.96 -5.69 -8.72
C ARG A 8 10.26 -4.79 -7.70
N ILE A 9 8.95 -4.92 -7.63
CA ILE A 9 8.17 -4.06 -6.73
C ILE A 9 8.61 -4.21 -5.27
N ALA A 10 9.04 -5.40 -4.86
CA ALA A 10 9.47 -5.63 -3.49
C ALA A 10 10.67 -4.75 -3.10
N GLU A 11 11.49 -4.35 -4.07
CA GLU A 11 12.66 -3.52 -3.80
C GLU A 11 12.29 -2.09 -3.43
N LEU A 12 11.06 -1.69 -3.68
CA LEU A 12 10.59 -0.35 -3.36
C LEU A 12 10.03 -0.23 -1.94
N ILE A 13 9.88 -1.34 -1.24
CA ILE A 13 9.39 -1.29 0.13
C ILE A 13 10.44 -0.63 1.00
N SER A 14 10.15 0.58 1.48
CA SER A 14 11.11 1.32 2.32
C SER A 14 10.91 1.02 3.78
N THR A 15 9.67 0.74 4.19
CA THR A 15 9.34 0.41 5.56
C THR A 15 8.30 -0.70 5.53
N GLN A 16 8.57 -1.79 6.24
CA GLN A 16 7.60 -2.86 6.32
C GLN A 16 6.41 -2.42 7.17
N SER A 17 5.21 -2.69 6.69
CA SER A 17 4.01 -2.42 7.45
C SER A 17 3.80 -3.51 8.48
N ASP A 18 3.29 -3.12 9.65
CA ASP A 18 2.93 -4.07 10.66
C ASP A 18 1.63 -4.78 10.25
N ARG A 19 1.38 -5.94 10.85
CA ARG A 19 0.17 -6.73 10.62
C ARG A 19 -0.63 -6.77 11.88
N VAL A 20 -1.94 -6.60 11.76
CA VAL A 20 -2.82 -6.64 12.91
C VAL A 20 -4.05 -7.46 12.60
N GLU A 21 -4.68 -7.97 13.64
CA GLU A 21 -5.92 -8.72 13.52
C GLU A 21 -7.10 -7.78 13.39
N PRO A 22 -8.18 -8.22 12.72
CA PRO A 22 -9.33 -7.35 12.51
C PRO A 22 -10.07 -6.95 13.78
N SER A 23 -9.91 -7.69 14.86
CA SER A 23 -10.57 -7.40 16.13
C SER A 23 -9.86 -6.34 16.97
N LEU A 24 -8.65 -5.95 16.61
CA LEU A 24 -7.90 -4.94 17.34
C LEU A 24 -8.67 -3.61 17.28
N SER A 25 -8.67 -2.88 18.39
CA SER A 25 -9.35 -1.58 18.42
C SER A 25 -8.52 -0.54 17.64
N LEU A 26 -9.21 0.51 17.19
CA LEU A 26 -8.53 1.59 16.49
C LEU A 26 -7.47 2.23 17.39
N ARG A 27 -7.74 2.35 18.67
CA ARG A 27 -6.77 2.85 19.66
C ARG A 27 -5.51 2.01 19.67
N GLU A 28 -5.68 0.69 19.69
CA GLU A 28 -4.54 -0.24 19.68
C GLU A 28 -3.79 -0.19 18.35
N VAL A 29 -4.51 -0.05 17.24
CA VAL A 29 -3.89 0.10 15.92
C VAL A 29 -3.00 1.34 15.90
N ALA A 30 -3.53 2.46 16.39
CA ALA A 30 -2.75 3.71 16.44
C ALA A 30 -1.50 3.55 17.28
N ALA A 31 -1.62 2.88 18.43
CA ALA A 31 -0.47 2.62 19.30
C ALA A 31 0.59 1.78 18.57
N ARG A 32 0.15 0.74 17.87
CA ARG A 32 1.06 -0.12 17.12
C ARG A 32 1.79 0.66 16.04
N MET A 33 1.08 1.53 15.33
CA MET A 33 1.70 2.33 14.27
C MET A 33 2.76 3.28 14.82
N LEU A 34 2.47 3.90 15.94
CA LEU A 34 3.44 4.79 16.59
C LEU A 34 4.66 4.03 17.06
N GLU A 35 4.44 2.88 17.69
CA GLU A 35 5.51 2.05 18.23
C GLU A 35 6.42 1.51 17.15
N ALA A 36 5.81 1.01 16.06
CA ALA A 36 6.54 0.45 14.94
C ALA A 36 7.07 1.51 13.97
N LYS A 37 6.65 2.78 14.15
CA LYS A 37 7.03 3.89 13.28
C LYS A 37 6.64 3.63 11.82
N VAL A 38 5.43 3.12 11.64
CA VAL A 38 4.87 2.86 10.30
C VAL A 38 3.66 3.74 10.08
N SER A 39 3.37 4.05 8.82
CA SER A 39 2.23 4.89 8.46
C SER A 39 1.01 4.08 8.04
N SER A 40 1.13 2.77 8.03
CA SER A 40 0.02 1.88 7.67
C SER A 40 0.20 0.53 8.34
N VAL A 41 -0.93 -0.17 8.51
CA VAL A 41 -0.92 -1.56 8.96
C VAL A 41 -1.78 -2.38 8.02
N ILE A 42 -1.45 -3.65 7.89
CA ILE A 42 -2.20 -4.58 7.05
C ILE A 42 -3.05 -5.44 7.95
N ILE A 43 -4.34 -5.51 7.65
CA ILE A 43 -5.28 -6.30 8.44
C ILE A 43 -5.31 -7.72 7.88
N VAL A 44 -4.94 -8.67 8.72
CA VAL A 44 -4.80 -10.07 8.29
C VAL A 44 -5.58 -10.96 9.24
N GLU A 45 -6.30 -11.93 8.66
CA GLU A 45 -7.03 -12.94 9.42
C GLU A 45 -6.80 -14.28 8.79
N GLN A 46 -6.24 -15.20 9.57
CA GLN A 46 -5.97 -16.56 9.10
C GLN A 46 -5.23 -16.60 7.75
N GLY A 47 -4.24 -15.73 7.63
CA GLY A 47 -3.42 -15.65 6.43
C GLY A 47 -4.02 -14.84 5.30
N ALA A 48 -5.27 -14.43 5.40
CA ALA A 48 -5.92 -13.64 4.36
C ALA A 48 -5.78 -12.15 4.64
N ILE A 49 -5.45 -11.38 3.61
CA ILE A 49 -5.35 -9.95 3.72
C ILE A 49 -6.74 -9.36 3.53
N LEU A 50 -7.27 -8.70 4.56
CA LEU A 50 -8.62 -8.16 4.54
C LEU A 50 -8.65 -6.69 4.14
N GLY A 51 -7.67 -5.92 4.55
CA GLY A 51 -7.69 -4.48 4.31
C GLY A 51 -6.42 -3.83 4.80
N ILE A 52 -6.43 -2.50 4.80
CA ILE A 52 -5.31 -1.70 5.24
C ILE A 52 -5.86 -0.50 6.01
N ILE A 53 -5.12 -0.08 7.05
CA ILE A 53 -5.41 1.15 7.77
C ILE A 53 -4.21 2.05 7.66
N THR A 54 -4.44 3.29 7.26
CA THR A 54 -3.40 4.31 7.12
C THR A 54 -3.66 5.42 8.14
N GLU A 55 -2.69 6.32 8.29
CA GLU A 55 -2.87 7.50 9.12
C GLU A 55 -4.09 8.29 8.67
N ARG A 56 -4.33 8.35 7.37
CA ARG A 56 -5.49 9.06 6.83
C ARG A 56 -6.79 8.43 7.29
N ASP A 57 -6.85 7.10 7.34
CA ASP A 57 -8.05 6.40 7.82
C ASP A 57 -8.34 6.76 9.28
N ILE A 58 -7.27 6.85 10.08
CA ILE A 58 -7.42 7.22 11.50
C ILE A 58 -7.93 8.65 11.63
N MET A 59 -7.34 9.57 10.86
CA MET A 59 -7.77 10.97 10.89
C MET A 59 -9.21 11.11 10.43
N ARG A 60 -9.61 10.33 9.42
CA ARG A 60 -11.00 10.35 8.95
C ARG A 60 -11.94 9.85 10.01
N ALA A 61 -11.57 8.79 10.74
CA ALA A 61 -12.38 8.26 11.82
C ALA A 61 -12.56 9.31 12.91
N MET A 62 -11.51 10.03 13.27
CA MET A 62 -11.60 11.10 14.24
C MET A 62 -12.53 12.23 13.79
N ARG A 63 -12.41 12.63 12.54
CA ARG A 63 -13.26 13.68 12.00
C ARG A 63 -14.73 13.28 12.02
N ARG A 64 -15.01 12.00 11.85
CA ARG A 64 -16.38 11.46 11.85
C ARG A 64 -16.84 11.09 13.25
N HIS A 65 -16.08 11.45 14.27
CA HIS A 65 -16.39 11.16 15.68
C HIS A 65 -16.63 9.68 15.95
N ARG A 66 -15.86 8.83 15.27
CA ARG A 66 -15.92 7.40 15.50
C ARG A 66 -15.24 7.06 16.81
N SER A 67 -15.74 6.02 17.48
CA SER A 67 -15.16 5.58 18.74
C SER A 67 -13.76 5.02 18.53
N PRO A 68 -12.78 5.34 19.41
CA PRO A 68 -11.47 4.70 19.33
C PRO A 68 -11.50 3.21 19.70
N ASP A 69 -12.63 2.74 20.24
CA ASP A 69 -12.79 1.32 20.53
C ASP A 69 -13.41 0.55 19.36
N GLN A 70 -13.71 1.23 18.26
CA GLN A 70 -14.14 0.60 17.02
C GLN A 70 -13.03 -0.32 16.52
N THR A 71 -13.40 -1.44 15.92
CA THR A 71 -12.41 -2.43 15.49
C THR A 71 -11.69 -2.01 14.20
N ALA A 72 -10.52 -2.64 13.98
CA ALA A 72 -9.80 -2.44 12.75
C ALA A 72 -10.64 -2.81 11.54
N ARG A 73 -11.42 -3.88 11.65
CA ARG A 73 -12.32 -4.30 10.56
C ARG A 73 -13.27 -3.18 10.17
N ASP A 74 -13.81 -2.46 11.15
CA ASP A 74 -14.77 -1.40 10.88
C ASP A 74 -14.13 -0.14 10.30
N THR A 75 -12.82 0.01 10.47
CA THR A 75 -12.11 1.23 10.05
C THR A 75 -11.34 1.04 8.75
N MET A 76 -10.92 -0.17 8.45
CA MET A 76 -10.03 -0.44 7.33
C MET A 76 -10.63 -0.07 5.98
N SER A 77 -9.74 0.25 5.04
CA SER A 77 -10.11 0.37 3.63
C SER A 77 -9.96 -0.99 2.98
N SER A 78 -10.95 -1.41 2.21
CA SER A 78 -10.92 -2.70 1.51
C SER A 78 -11.80 -2.62 0.27
N PRO A 79 -11.57 -3.50 -0.70
CA PRO A 79 -10.46 -4.43 -0.78
C PRO A 79 -9.15 -3.70 -1.05
N VAL A 80 -8.02 -4.39 -0.86
CA VAL A 80 -6.70 -3.83 -1.16
C VAL A 80 -6.20 -4.45 -2.46
N HIS A 81 -5.36 -3.69 -3.13
CA HIS A 81 -4.71 -4.18 -4.35
C HIS A 81 -3.39 -4.85 -3.96
N CYS A 82 -3.27 -6.13 -4.27
CA CYS A 82 -2.09 -6.92 -3.93
C CYS A 82 -1.36 -7.31 -5.20
N VAL A 83 -0.03 -7.27 -5.15
CA VAL A 83 0.80 -7.70 -6.28
C VAL A 83 1.92 -8.60 -5.75
N PRO A 84 2.40 -9.56 -6.56
CA PRO A 84 3.51 -10.40 -6.13
C PRO A 84 4.82 -9.63 -6.08
N ALA A 85 5.71 -10.06 -5.19
CA ALA A 85 6.98 -9.39 -4.93
C ALA A 85 7.85 -9.24 -6.17
N ASP A 86 7.77 -10.18 -7.10
CA ASP A 86 8.62 -10.20 -8.28
C ASP A 86 8.04 -9.43 -9.47
N MET A 87 6.90 -8.78 -9.30
CA MET A 87 6.33 -7.96 -10.37
C MET A 87 7.28 -6.80 -10.70
N PRO A 88 7.53 -6.52 -11.99
CA PRO A 88 8.30 -5.33 -12.35
C PRO A 88 7.61 -4.08 -11.82
N PHE A 89 8.37 -3.16 -11.25
CA PHE A 89 7.77 -2.00 -10.61
C PHE A 89 7.01 -1.10 -11.60
N GLN A 90 7.43 -1.06 -12.87
CA GLN A 90 6.70 -0.29 -13.87
C GLN A 90 5.28 -0.82 -14.05
N GLN A 91 5.14 -2.15 -14.07
CA GLN A 91 3.82 -2.76 -14.19
C GLN A 91 2.96 -2.43 -12.98
N ALA A 92 3.54 -2.51 -11.78
CA ALA A 92 2.81 -2.17 -10.56
C ALA A 92 2.39 -0.70 -10.58
N TYR A 93 3.26 0.19 -11.04
CA TYR A 93 2.95 1.61 -11.12
C TYR A 93 1.82 1.87 -12.09
N ARG A 94 1.82 1.20 -13.24
CA ARG A 94 0.73 1.34 -14.20
C ARG A 94 -0.59 0.88 -13.63
N GLU A 95 -0.57 -0.22 -12.88
CA GLU A 95 -1.79 -0.69 -12.22
C GLU A 95 -2.29 0.31 -11.19
N ALA A 96 -1.37 0.91 -10.42
CA ALA A 96 -1.75 1.91 -9.44
C ALA A 96 -2.43 3.10 -10.10
N ILE A 97 -1.88 3.57 -11.22
CA ILE A 97 -2.47 4.69 -11.95
C ILE A 97 -3.82 4.29 -12.54
N ARG A 98 -3.87 3.12 -13.16
CA ARG A 98 -5.06 2.65 -13.84
C ARG A 98 -6.25 2.51 -12.90
N PHE A 99 -6.01 2.01 -11.71
CA PHE A 99 -7.07 1.77 -10.73
C PHE A 99 -7.21 2.88 -9.71
N GLY A 100 -6.40 3.94 -9.82
CA GLY A 100 -6.49 5.09 -8.92
C GLY A 100 -6.13 4.76 -7.49
N ILE A 101 -5.18 3.86 -7.27
CA ILE A 101 -4.78 3.42 -5.94
C ILE A 101 -3.44 4.03 -5.57
N ARG A 102 -3.31 4.40 -4.30
CA ARG A 102 -2.10 5.05 -3.79
C ARG A 102 -1.18 4.13 -3.04
N ARG A 103 -1.67 2.96 -2.65
CA ARG A 103 -0.89 1.99 -1.89
C ARG A 103 -1.17 0.61 -2.42
N ILE A 104 -0.11 -0.15 -2.56
CA ILE A 104 -0.17 -1.52 -3.06
C ILE A 104 0.41 -2.41 -1.99
N VAL A 105 -0.27 -3.50 -1.67
CA VAL A 105 0.26 -4.52 -0.77
C VAL A 105 1.08 -5.49 -1.59
N VAL A 106 2.33 -5.71 -1.19
CA VAL A 106 3.23 -6.62 -1.87
C VAL A 106 3.23 -7.94 -1.13
N THR A 107 3.03 -9.04 -1.86
CA THR A 107 2.92 -10.36 -1.26
C THR A 107 4.02 -11.30 -1.75
N ASP A 108 4.31 -12.31 -0.93
CA ASP A 108 5.24 -13.36 -1.34
C ASP A 108 4.50 -14.42 -2.19
N ALA A 109 5.21 -15.47 -2.58
CA ALA A 109 4.64 -16.52 -3.43
C ALA A 109 3.45 -17.24 -2.79
N ALA A 110 3.39 -17.26 -1.48
CA ALA A 110 2.29 -17.89 -0.75
C ALA A 110 1.13 -16.93 -0.49
N GLY A 111 1.26 -15.66 -0.90
CA GLY A 111 0.21 -14.68 -0.68
C GLY A 111 0.30 -13.94 0.65
N HIS A 112 1.38 -14.15 1.40
CA HIS A 112 1.57 -13.43 2.67
C HIS A 112 2.08 -12.02 2.41
N PRO A 113 1.62 -11.04 3.19
CA PRO A 113 2.06 -9.66 2.97
C PRO A 113 3.51 -9.47 3.38
N LEU A 114 4.26 -8.81 2.51
CA LEU A 114 5.65 -8.43 2.78
C LEU A 114 5.75 -6.98 3.19
N GLY A 115 4.88 -6.14 2.68
CA GLY A 115 4.90 -4.72 2.98
C GLY A 115 4.00 -3.97 2.05
N VAL A 116 4.08 -2.64 2.14
CA VAL A 116 3.25 -1.74 1.35
C VAL A 116 4.16 -0.82 0.55
N VAL A 117 3.84 -0.61 -0.72
CA VAL A 117 4.49 0.39 -1.55
C VAL A 117 3.50 1.50 -1.79
N SER A 118 3.90 2.72 -1.46
CA SER A 118 3.05 3.90 -1.60
C SER A 118 3.48 4.71 -2.81
N GLU A 119 2.65 5.69 -3.15
CA GLU A 119 2.96 6.64 -4.22
C GLU A 119 4.31 7.29 -4.00
N SER A 120 4.63 7.65 -2.75
CA SER A 120 5.91 8.29 -2.48
C SER A 120 7.08 7.34 -2.66
N ASP A 121 6.88 6.05 -2.43
CA ASP A 121 7.93 5.08 -2.68
C ASP A 121 8.26 4.98 -4.17
N PHE A 122 7.24 5.03 -5.02
CA PHE A 122 7.45 5.08 -6.46
C PHE A 122 8.24 6.33 -6.83
N ARG A 123 7.87 7.47 -6.28
CA ARG A 123 8.55 8.74 -6.60
C ARG A 123 10.02 8.73 -6.20
N LYS A 124 10.34 8.12 -5.08
CA LYS A 124 11.73 8.05 -4.64
C LYS A 124 12.59 7.25 -5.59
N HIS A 125 12.01 6.26 -6.23
CA HIS A 125 12.73 5.38 -7.14
C HIS A 125 12.79 5.93 -8.56
N LEU A 126 11.82 6.72 -8.95
CA LEU A 126 11.70 7.23 -10.30
C LEU A 126 12.14 8.68 -10.33
N GLY A 127 13.03 9.02 -11.26
CA GLY A 127 13.35 10.43 -11.48
C GLY A 127 12.19 11.12 -12.18
N PRO A 128 12.21 12.45 -12.21
CA PRO A 128 11.14 13.21 -12.87
C PRO A 128 10.91 12.82 -14.32
N ASP A 129 11.99 12.58 -15.05
CA ASP A 129 11.88 12.22 -16.46
C ASP A 129 11.17 10.90 -16.65
N PHE A 130 11.46 9.95 -15.78
CA PHE A 130 10.80 8.65 -15.85
C PHE A 130 9.30 8.78 -15.62
N PHE A 131 8.90 9.60 -14.66
CA PHE A 131 7.49 9.85 -14.39
C PHE A 131 6.78 10.43 -15.59
N LEU A 132 7.43 11.39 -16.26
CA LEU A 132 6.85 12.01 -17.44
C LEU A 132 6.66 10.97 -18.56
N GLN A 133 7.65 10.12 -18.75
CA GLN A 133 7.57 9.08 -19.76
C GLN A 133 6.42 8.10 -19.49
N LEU A 134 6.28 7.68 -18.25
CA LEU A 134 5.22 6.76 -17.89
C LEU A 134 3.84 7.38 -18.08
N ASN A 135 3.68 8.62 -17.66
CA ASN A 135 2.41 9.30 -17.80
C ASN A 135 2.03 9.45 -19.25
N THR A 136 2.98 9.81 -20.09
CA THR A 136 2.73 9.95 -21.52
C THR A 136 2.34 8.61 -22.13
N THR A 137 3.06 7.55 -21.78
CA THR A 137 2.78 6.22 -22.30
C THR A 137 1.38 5.75 -21.88
N ASP A 138 1.05 5.94 -20.61
CA ASP A 138 -0.25 5.53 -20.11
C ASP A 138 -1.38 6.31 -20.79
N THR A 139 -1.18 7.60 -21.00
CA THR A 139 -2.17 8.42 -21.67
C THR A 139 -2.40 7.92 -23.09
N LEU A 140 -1.32 7.59 -23.80
CA LEU A 140 -1.44 7.07 -25.16
C LEU A 140 -2.16 5.73 -25.19
N MET A 141 -1.86 4.87 -24.24
CA MET A 141 -2.50 3.56 -24.17
C MET A 141 -3.98 3.67 -23.87
N GLU A 142 -4.37 4.62 -23.05
CA GLU A 142 -5.77 4.83 -22.73
C GLU A 142 -6.58 5.30 -23.93
N ARG A 143 -5.94 5.97 -24.86
CA ARG A 143 -6.62 6.47 -26.06
C ARG A 143 -6.85 5.39 -27.11
N THR A 144 -6.10 4.33 -27.04
CA THR A 144 -6.26 3.23 -27.99
C THR A 144 -7.17 2.16 -27.46
#